data_5fea2d89b3e4be7b20d31b710c9a3bdf
#
_entry.id   5fea2d89b3e4be7b20d31b710c9a3bdf
#
_cell.length_a   1.000
_cell.length_b   1.000
_cell.length_c   1.000
_cell.angle_alpha   90.00
_cell.angle_beta   90.00
_cell.angle_gamma   90.00
#
_symmetry.space_group_name_H-M   'P 1'
#
loop_
_entity.id
_entity.type
_entity.pdbx_description
1 polymer ?
#
loop_
_entity_poly.entity_id
_entity_poly.type
_entity_poly.pdbx_seq_one_letter_code
_entity_poly.pdbx_strand_id
1 'polypeptide(L)'
;MKFNTATLRRPALWGVAALLATGAVGAMAQDAKLLPGKGVEVQPLKSSIQEEAFQTRIVAHALKDLGYDVKPVKEVEYPTAHIAIANGDATYLASHWNPLHANFYKNAGGDAKLFRKGEYSSGALQGYLIDKKTADKYHITNIGQLKDPKLAKLFDTDGDGKADLAGCTPGWGCEEVIEHQLTAYKLRDTVSHKQGTYSALIADVISRYKAGQPVLYYTWTPYWVSGVLVPGKDVVWLEVPFSSQPGENAGASTKLPNGKDYGFQVNKQQIVANKAFVQAHPDAGVLFTEMKVSVNDINAQNLRMNQGEKSSADIDRHVSAWIKANQKTYDGWLADARAAAGK
;
A
#
# COMPACT_ATOMS: atom_id res chain seq x y z
N MET A 1 32.54 -29.89 95.82
CA MET A 1 31.49 -29.81 96.86
C MET A 1 30.16 -29.86 96.15
N LYS A 2 29.50 -30.93 96.35
CA LYS A 2 28.09 -31.13 96.75
C LYS A 2 27.07 -30.63 95.76
N PHE A 3 26.39 -31.56 95.10
CA PHE A 3 25.05 -32.08 95.37
C PHE A 3 23.90 -31.08 94.91
N ASN A 4 22.83 -31.40 94.33
CA ASN A 4 22.00 -32.62 94.20
C ASN A 4 20.91 -32.35 93.22
N THR A 5 20.59 -33.27 92.33
CA THR A 5 19.31 -33.99 92.17
C THR A 5 18.02 -33.21 92.27
N ALA A 6 17.10 -33.34 91.40
CA ALA A 6 16.10 -34.36 91.21
C ALA A 6 15.07 -33.89 90.20
N THR A 7 14.84 -34.69 89.21
CA THR A 7 13.65 -35.53 88.92
C THR A 7 12.25 -34.81 88.90
N LEU A 8 11.52 -34.88 87.87
CA LEU A 8 10.45 -35.80 87.60
C LEU A 8 9.37 -35.20 86.63
N ARG A 9 9.12 -36.02 85.65
CA ARG A 9 7.79 -36.33 85.05
C ARG A 9 7.12 -35.47 84.01
N ARG A 10 6.96 -36.16 82.89
CA ARG A 10 6.01 -36.10 81.78
C ARG A 10 4.51 -35.92 82.24
N PRO A 11 3.52 -35.63 81.37
CA PRO A 11 3.42 -36.09 79.97
C PRO A 11 2.85 -35.05 78.99
N ALA A 12 3.16 -35.26 77.77
CA ALA A 12 2.39 -35.40 76.56
C ALA A 12 1.07 -34.60 76.39
N LEU A 13 1.02 -33.83 75.38
CA LEU A 13 -0.18 -33.82 74.50
C LEU A 13 0.22 -33.28 73.09
N TRP A 14 -0.20 -34.02 72.20
CA TRP A 14 -0.04 -33.92 70.75
C TRP A 14 -0.66 -32.65 70.17
N GLY A 15 0.03 -31.94 69.29
CA GLY A 15 -0.51 -30.92 68.43
C GLY A 15 0.29 -30.94 67.12
N VAL A 16 -0.07 -31.89 66.23
CA VAL A 16 0.44 -31.92 64.86
C VAL A 16 -0.27 -30.80 64.11
N ALA A 17 0.36 -29.63 64.00
CA ALA A 17 -0.01 -28.61 63.02
C ALA A 17 0.79 -28.91 61.74
N ALA A 18 0.22 -29.69 60.85
CA ALA A 18 0.69 -29.83 59.48
C ALA A 18 0.41 -28.51 58.75
N LEU A 19 1.40 -27.64 58.69
CA LEU A 19 1.46 -26.53 57.75
C LEU A 19 1.61 -27.11 56.33
N LEU A 20 0.47 -27.29 55.68
CA LEU A 20 0.42 -27.45 54.23
C LEU A 20 0.88 -26.13 53.60
N ALA A 21 2.17 -26.01 53.37
CA ALA A 21 2.70 -25.03 52.41
C ALA A 21 2.28 -25.48 51.02
N THR A 22 1.05 -25.09 50.64
CA THR A 22 0.65 -25.07 49.22
C THR A 22 1.52 -24.02 48.55
N GLY A 23 2.68 -24.45 48.11
CA GLY A 23 3.47 -23.71 47.15
C GLY A 23 2.59 -23.53 45.92
N ALA A 24 2.03 -22.34 45.77
CA ALA A 24 1.55 -21.88 44.50
C ALA A 24 2.78 -21.80 43.60
N VAL A 25 3.11 -22.91 42.93
CA VAL A 25 3.89 -22.91 41.74
C VAL A 25 3.01 -22.18 40.73
N GLY A 26 3.07 -20.84 40.73
CA GLY A 26 2.64 -20.05 39.61
C GLY A 26 3.40 -20.58 38.42
N ALA A 27 2.76 -21.47 37.70
CA ALA A 27 3.15 -21.78 36.35
C ALA A 27 3.16 -20.45 35.59
N MET A 28 4.30 -19.81 35.49
CA MET A 28 4.60 -18.94 34.39
C MET A 28 4.56 -19.87 33.17
N ALA A 29 3.34 -20.13 32.69
CA ALA A 29 3.17 -20.55 31.33
C ALA A 29 3.83 -19.43 30.52
N GLN A 30 5.05 -19.66 30.11
CA GLN A 30 5.68 -18.93 29.03
C GLN A 30 4.67 -19.12 27.90
N ASP A 31 3.89 -18.08 27.60
CA ASP A 31 2.92 -18.10 26.51
C ASP A 31 3.68 -18.48 25.26
N ALA A 32 3.65 -19.76 24.92
CA ALA A 32 4.24 -20.26 23.68
C ALA A 32 3.50 -19.48 22.59
N LYS A 33 4.22 -18.56 21.93
CA LYS A 33 3.67 -17.66 20.93
C LYS A 33 2.92 -18.51 19.90
N LEU A 34 1.59 -18.38 19.86
CA LEU A 34 0.77 -19.15 18.92
C LEU A 34 1.21 -18.80 17.50
N LEU A 35 1.60 -19.83 16.73
CA LEU A 35 2.05 -19.72 15.35
C LEU A 35 1.02 -20.36 14.42
N PRO A 36 -0.12 -19.69 14.14
CA PRO A 36 -1.21 -20.29 13.37
C PRO A 36 -0.82 -20.63 11.94
N GLY A 37 0.17 -19.91 11.37
CA GLY A 37 0.66 -20.14 10.02
C GLY A 37 1.71 -21.23 9.88
N LYS A 38 2.04 -21.98 10.96
CA LYS A 38 3.12 -22.98 10.91
C LYS A 38 2.89 -24.05 9.85
N GLY A 39 3.83 -24.16 8.91
CA GLY A 39 3.78 -25.12 7.81
C GLY A 39 2.93 -24.67 6.61
N VAL A 40 2.44 -23.45 6.62
CA VAL A 40 1.63 -22.88 5.53
C VAL A 40 2.48 -21.93 4.70
N GLU A 41 2.55 -22.17 3.40
CA GLU A 41 3.27 -21.32 2.45
C GLU A 41 2.43 -20.11 2.04
N VAL A 42 3.08 -18.96 1.88
CA VAL A 42 2.49 -17.72 1.40
C VAL A 42 3.35 -17.14 0.29
N GLN A 43 2.75 -16.91 -0.90
CA GLN A 43 3.40 -16.26 -2.03
C GLN A 43 2.92 -14.81 -2.18
N PRO A 44 3.70 -13.80 -1.76
CA PRO A 44 3.39 -12.39 -1.98
C PRO A 44 3.67 -11.97 -3.42
N LEU A 45 2.85 -11.04 -3.93
CA LEU A 45 3.08 -10.34 -5.17
C LEU A 45 3.24 -8.83 -4.94
N LYS A 46 3.93 -8.14 -5.85
CA LYS A 46 3.94 -6.70 -6.04
C LYS A 46 3.97 -6.36 -7.53
N SER A 47 3.62 -5.13 -7.89
CA SER A 47 3.81 -4.63 -9.26
C SER A 47 5.27 -4.27 -9.54
N SER A 48 5.54 -3.76 -10.73
CA SER A 48 6.85 -3.19 -11.10
C SER A 48 7.21 -1.90 -10.33
N ILE A 49 6.27 -1.31 -9.59
CA ILE A 49 6.54 -0.15 -8.71
C ILE A 49 7.43 -0.59 -7.55
N GLN A 50 8.68 -0.11 -7.55
CA GLN A 50 9.65 -0.54 -6.54
C GLN A 50 9.25 -0.10 -5.11
N GLU A 51 8.59 1.03 -5.01
CA GLU A 51 8.12 1.63 -3.75
C GLU A 51 7.11 0.74 -3.01
N GLU A 52 6.37 -0.12 -3.72
CA GLU A 52 5.43 -1.07 -3.13
C GLU A 52 6.11 -2.19 -2.32
N ALA A 53 7.42 -2.36 -2.49
CA ALA A 53 8.17 -3.37 -1.76
C ALA A 53 8.13 -3.14 -0.25
N PHE A 54 8.12 -1.89 0.23
CA PHE A 54 8.04 -1.57 1.64
C PHE A 54 6.73 -2.07 2.27
N GLN A 55 5.60 -1.72 1.66
CA GLN A 55 4.27 -2.12 2.13
C GLN A 55 4.10 -3.64 2.07
N THR A 56 4.52 -4.27 0.97
CA THR A 56 4.45 -5.73 0.80
C THR A 56 5.26 -6.45 1.87
N ARG A 57 6.45 -5.93 2.24
CA ARG A 57 7.31 -6.55 3.24
C ARG A 57 6.83 -6.35 4.67
N ILE A 58 6.14 -5.25 5.00
CA ILE A 58 5.50 -5.12 6.32
C ILE A 58 4.49 -6.24 6.52
N VAL A 59 3.66 -6.53 5.51
CA VAL A 59 2.70 -7.65 5.55
C VAL A 59 3.44 -9.00 5.67
N ALA A 60 4.49 -9.19 4.87
CA ALA A 60 5.31 -10.39 4.90
C ALA A 60 5.95 -10.65 6.27
N HIS A 61 6.43 -9.59 6.96
CA HIS A 61 6.96 -9.68 8.33
C HIS A 61 5.89 -10.13 9.32
N ALA A 62 4.71 -9.52 9.26
CA ALA A 62 3.61 -9.89 10.16
C ALA A 62 3.17 -11.34 9.96
N LEU A 63 3.11 -11.82 8.72
CA LEU A 63 2.82 -13.23 8.43
C LEU A 63 3.92 -14.16 8.96
N LYS A 64 5.21 -13.81 8.81
CA LYS A 64 6.32 -14.57 9.39
C LYS A 64 6.23 -14.66 10.91
N ASP A 65 5.84 -13.57 11.57
CA ASP A 65 5.64 -13.53 13.03
C ASP A 65 4.43 -14.34 13.50
N LEU A 66 3.50 -14.66 12.60
CA LEU A 66 2.42 -15.63 12.79
C LEU A 66 2.83 -17.06 12.41
N GLY A 67 4.06 -17.27 11.93
CA GLY A 67 4.62 -18.60 11.64
C GLY A 67 4.48 -19.06 10.17
N TYR A 68 3.96 -18.23 9.27
CA TYR A 68 3.87 -18.58 7.84
C TYR A 68 5.23 -18.67 7.17
N ASP A 69 5.39 -19.62 6.23
CA ASP A 69 6.53 -19.71 5.32
C ASP A 69 6.32 -18.74 4.15
N VAL A 70 6.78 -17.51 4.34
CA VAL A 70 6.60 -16.44 3.34
C VAL A 70 7.72 -16.52 2.31
N LYS A 71 7.35 -16.86 1.09
CA LYS A 71 8.24 -16.96 -0.07
C LYS A 71 8.75 -15.57 -0.51
N PRO A 72 9.83 -15.50 -1.29
CA PRO A 72 10.28 -14.26 -1.90
C PRO A 72 9.16 -13.58 -2.70
N VAL A 73 9.07 -12.26 -2.60
CA VAL A 73 8.08 -11.46 -3.34
C VAL A 73 8.34 -11.60 -4.84
N LYS A 74 7.31 -11.95 -5.61
CA LYS A 74 7.36 -11.96 -7.09
C LYS A 74 6.79 -10.66 -7.64
N GLU A 75 7.41 -10.17 -8.71
CA GLU A 75 6.95 -9.00 -9.45
C GLU A 75 6.03 -9.44 -10.58
N VAL A 76 4.78 -8.96 -10.57
CA VAL A 76 3.74 -9.30 -11.54
C VAL A 76 2.79 -8.11 -11.68
N GLU A 77 2.51 -7.67 -12.91
CA GLU A 77 1.60 -6.55 -13.16
C GLU A 77 0.17 -6.83 -12.70
N TYR A 78 -0.55 -5.78 -12.34
CA TYR A 78 -1.83 -5.86 -11.62
C TYR A 78 -2.89 -6.78 -12.24
N PRO A 79 -3.18 -6.77 -13.56
CA PRO A 79 -4.19 -7.67 -14.12
C PRO A 79 -3.83 -9.14 -13.88
N THR A 80 -2.58 -9.51 -14.17
CA THR A 80 -2.07 -10.88 -13.98
C THR A 80 -1.98 -11.26 -12.50
N ALA A 81 -1.57 -10.32 -11.64
CA ALA A 81 -1.51 -10.54 -10.19
C ALA A 81 -2.91 -10.89 -9.61
N HIS A 82 -3.96 -10.16 -10.00
CA HIS A 82 -5.32 -10.47 -9.55
C HIS A 82 -5.78 -11.86 -10.00
N ILE A 83 -5.48 -12.24 -11.25
CA ILE A 83 -5.81 -13.58 -11.77
C ILE A 83 -5.04 -14.67 -11.02
N ALA A 84 -3.73 -14.48 -10.80
CA ALA A 84 -2.90 -15.45 -10.09
C ALA A 84 -3.38 -15.66 -8.64
N ILE A 85 -3.76 -14.57 -7.95
CA ILE A 85 -4.33 -14.64 -6.60
C ILE A 85 -5.69 -15.35 -6.62
N ALA A 86 -6.57 -15.02 -7.58
CA ALA A 86 -7.88 -15.64 -7.70
C ALA A 86 -7.82 -17.14 -7.95
N ASN A 87 -6.80 -17.62 -8.65
CA ASN A 87 -6.56 -19.02 -8.94
C ASN A 87 -5.82 -19.79 -7.82
N GLY A 88 -5.24 -19.07 -6.84
CA GLY A 88 -4.42 -19.67 -5.78
C GLY A 88 -2.96 -19.88 -6.14
N ASP A 89 -2.49 -19.37 -7.30
CA ASP A 89 -1.07 -19.40 -7.71
C ASP A 89 -0.22 -18.42 -6.88
N ALA A 90 -0.87 -17.47 -6.25
CA ALA A 90 -0.30 -16.52 -5.29
C ALA A 90 -1.29 -16.24 -4.17
N THR A 91 -0.79 -15.69 -3.05
CA THR A 91 -1.61 -15.51 -1.85
C THR A 91 -2.17 -14.11 -1.72
N TYR A 92 -1.35 -13.07 -1.88
CA TYR A 92 -1.79 -11.70 -1.71
C TYR A 92 -0.97 -10.69 -2.51
N LEU A 93 -1.58 -9.50 -2.69
CA LEU A 93 -1.00 -8.26 -3.17
C LEU A 93 -1.39 -7.14 -2.19
N ALA A 94 -0.42 -6.41 -1.62
CA ALA A 94 -0.68 -5.38 -0.61
C ALA A 94 -1.16 -4.04 -1.19
N SER A 95 -0.95 -3.81 -2.48
CA SER A 95 -1.17 -2.54 -3.17
C SER A 95 -2.31 -2.59 -4.19
N HIS A 96 -3.45 -3.18 -3.80
CA HIS A 96 -4.67 -3.07 -4.61
C HIS A 96 -5.28 -1.68 -4.45
N TRP A 97 -5.25 -0.86 -5.49
CA TRP A 97 -5.79 0.48 -5.53
C TRP A 97 -7.30 0.45 -5.80
N ASN A 98 -8.10 0.82 -4.82
CA ASN A 98 -9.55 0.81 -4.91
C ASN A 98 -10.08 2.26 -4.88
N PRO A 99 -10.82 2.73 -5.91
CA PRO A 99 -11.48 1.95 -6.96
C PRO A 99 -10.72 1.79 -8.29
N LEU A 100 -9.50 2.30 -8.44
CA LEU A 100 -8.77 2.26 -9.72
C LEU A 100 -8.68 0.84 -10.32
N HIS A 101 -8.48 -0.18 -9.50
CA HIS A 101 -8.36 -1.58 -9.93
C HIS A 101 -9.70 -2.36 -9.91
N ALA A 102 -10.85 -1.66 -9.92
CA ALA A 102 -12.16 -2.32 -9.88
C ALA A 102 -12.36 -3.32 -11.03
N ASN A 103 -11.93 -2.95 -12.25
CA ASN A 103 -12.00 -3.84 -13.42
C ASN A 103 -11.14 -5.09 -13.24
N PHE A 104 -9.90 -4.96 -12.77
CA PHE A 104 -9.00 -6.12 -12.52
C PHE A 104 -9.59 -7.06 -11.48
N TYR A 105 -10.13 -6.49 -10.40
CA TYR A 105 -10.78 -7.25 -9.34
C TYR A 105 -12.00 -8.03 -9.86
N LYS A 106 -12.88 -7.37 -10.61
CA LYS A 106 -14.07 -8.00 -11.20
C LYS A 106 -13.69 -9.09 -12.20
N ASN A 107 -12.78 -8.80 -13.12
CA ASN A 107 -12.36 -9.73 -14.17
C ASN A 107 -11.67 -10.99 -13.60
N ALA A 108 -11.04 -10.89 -12.45
CA ALA A 108 -10.46 -12.03 -11.73
C ALA A 108 -11.49 -12.85 -10.91
N GLY A 109 -12.78 -12.47 -10.94
CA GLY A 109 -13.87 -13.17 -10.25
C GLY A 109 -14.40 -12.47 -9.00
N GLY A 110 -13.89 -11.27 -8.68
CA GLY A 110 -14.40 -10.42 -7.60
C GLY A 110 -14.51 -11.13 -6.24
N ASP A 111 -15.54 -10.79 -5.48
CA ASP A 111 -15.78 -11.35 -4.14
C ASP A 111 -16.05 -12.87 -4.13
N ALA A 112 -16.27 -13.49 -5.30
CA ALA A 112 -16.39 -14.95 -5.37
C ALA A 112 -15.04 -15.65 -5.14
N LYS A 113 -13.94 -15.08 -5.65
CA LYS A 113 -12.60 -15.68 -5.60
C LYS A 113 -11.60 -14.89 -4.77
N LEU A 114 -11.83 -13.61 -4.57
CA LEU A 114 -10.91 -12.70 -3.92
C LEU A 114 -11.47 -12.20 -2.59
N PHE A 115 -10.56 -11.94 -1.65
CA PHE A 115 -10.80 -11.25 -0.40
C PHE A 115 -10.21 -9.84 -0.49
N ARG A 116 -11.00 -8.83 -0.05
CA ARG A 116 -10.59 -7.43 -0.06
C ARG A 116 -11.35 -6.68 1.04
N LYS A 117 -10.80 -6.67 2.25
CA LYS A 117 -11.38 -5.94 3.38
C LYS A 117 -10.37 -4.98 3.99
N GLY A 118 -10.86 -4.09 4.84
CA GLY A 118 -10.02 -3.10 5.49
C GLY A 118 -9.55 -1.96 4.58
N GLU A 119 -8.59 -1.21 5.08
CA GLU A 119 -8.00 -0.06 4.42
C GLU A 119 -6.52 0.02 4.82
N TYR A 120 -5.66 -0.48 3.95
CA TYR A 120 -4.22 -0.56 4.23
C TYR A 120 -3.54 0.82 4.19
N SER A 121 -3.95 1.68 3.26
CA SER A 121 -3.61 3.11 3.21
C SER A 121 -4.71 3.87 2.48
N SER A 122 -4.85 5.18 2.74
CA SER A 122 -5.91 6.01 2.15
C SER A 122 -5.45 7.41 1.82
N GLY A 123 -6.29 8.13 1.08
CA GLY A 123 -6.04 9.52 0.71
C GLY A 123 -5.12 9.68 -0.49
N ALA A 124 -4.99 8.66 -1.34
CA ALA A 124 -4.19 8.72 -2.55
C ALA A 124 -4.88 9.55 -3.65
N LEU A 125 -4.26 10.66 -4.03
CA LEU A 125 -4.68 11.49 -5.16
C LEU A 125 -3.96 11.05 -6.43
N GLN A 126 -4.61 11.30 -7.57
CA GLN A 126 -4.05 11.04 -8.90
C GLN A 126 -4.52 12.12 -9.85
N GLY A 127 -3.77 12.38 -10.91
CA GLY A 127 -4.19 13.33 -11.94
C GLY A 127 -3.08 13.80 -12.85
N TYR A 128 -3.40 14.79 -13.65
CA TYR A 128 -2.52 15.42 -14.61
C TYR A 128 -1.89 16.68 -14.02
N LEU A 129 -0.61 16.90 -14.30
CA LEU A 129 0.10 18.10 -13.86
C LEU A 129 0.88 18.70 -15.05
N ILE A 130 1.06 20.03 -14.96
CA ILE A 130 1.99 20.77 -15.83
C ILE A 130 2.89 21.65 -14.96
N ASP A 131 4.01 22.10 -15.53
CA ASP A 131 4.85 23.07 -14.86
C ASP A 131 4.11 24.39 -14.61
N LYS A 132 4.32 24.96 -13.42
CA LYS A 132 3.62 26.17 -12.98
C LYS A 132 3.91 27.39 -13.88
N LYS A 133 5.14 27.51 -14.41
CA LYS A 133 5.53 28.60 -15.28
C LYS A 133 4.65 28.65 -16.55
N THR A 134 4.44 27.50 -17.19
CA THR A 134 3.59 27.38 -18.37
C THR A 134 2.12 27.59 -18.01
N ALA A 135 1.65 26.99 -16.89
CA ALA A 135 0.30 27.19 -16.40
C ALA A 135 -0.04 28.67 -16.19
N ASP A 136 0.80 29.39 -15.46
CA ASP A 136 0.60 30.80 -15.14
C ASP A 136 0.65 31.68 -16.41
N LYS A 137 1.63 31.43 -17.29
CA LYS A 137 1.82 32.21 -18.51
C LYS A 137 0.66 32.11 -19.49
N TYR A 138 0.10 30.92 -19.66
CA TYR A 138 -0.94 30.64 -20.63
C TYR A 138 -2.33 30.42 -20.00
N HIS A 139 -2.45 30.62 -18.69
CA HIS A 139 -3.67 30.44 -17.91
C HIS A 139 -4.30 29.06 -18.08
N ILE A 140 -3.45 28.00 -18.11
CA ILE A 140 -3.89 26.61 -18.23
C ILE A 140 -4.20 26.05 -16.86
N THR A 141 -5.45 25.73 -16.62
CA THR A 141 -5.97 25.18 -15.35
C THR A 141 -6.72 23.87 -15.54
N ASN A 142 -7.03 23.51 -16.80
CA ASN A 142 -7.85 22.35 -17.14
C ASN A 142 -7.27 21.64 -18.37
N ILE A 143 -7.16 20.32 -18.30
CA ILE A 143 -6.61 19.54 -19.42
C ILE A 143 -7.42 19.71 -20.71
N GLY A 144 -8.72 19.98 -20.61
CA GLY A 144 -9.58 20.24 -21.76
C GLY A 144 -9.18 21.45 -22.60
N GLN A 145 -8.37 22.37 -22.06
CA GLN A 145 -7.84 23.52 -22.82
C GLN A 145 -6.81 23.06 -23.87
N LEU A 146 -6.22 21.88 -23.72
CA LEU A 146 -5.29 21.30 -24.72
C LEU A 146 -6.00 20.86 -26.01
N LYS A 147 -7.32 21.07 -26.15
CA LYS A 147 -8.00 21.02 -27.46
C LYS A 147 -7.49 22.10 -28.42
N ASP A 148 -7.02 23.22 -27.88
CA ASP A 148 -6.39 24.26 -28.71
C ASP A 148 -5.00 23.75 -29.14
N PRO A 149 -4.76 23.55 -30.45
CA PRO A 149 -3.48 23.08 -30.97
C PRO A 149 -2.31 23.99 -30.59
N LYS A 150 -2.55 25.29 -30.36
CA LYS A 150 -1.50 26.24 -29.93
C LYS A 150 -1.04 25.96 -28.51
N LEU A 151 -1.95 25.57 -27.61
CA LEU A 151 -1.61 25.19 -26.25
C LEU A 151 -1.01 23.79 -26.22
N ALA A 152 -1.56 22.85 -26.97
CA ALA A 152 -1.02 21.49 -27.09
C ALA A 152 0.45 21.49 -27.55
N LYS A 153 0.77 22.29 -28.56
CA LYS A 153 2.13 22.42 -29.11
C LYS A 153 3.19 22.86 -28.08
N LEU A 154 2.78 23.49 -26.97
CA LEU A 154 3.73 23.85 -25.91
C LEU A 154 4.38 22.60 -25.27
N PHE A 155 3.69 21.48 -25.28
CA PHE A 155 4.09 20.20 -24.68
C PHE A 155 4.48 19.15 -25.74
N ASP A 156 4.58 19.54 -27.02
CA ASP A 156 5.02 18.69 -28.12
C ASP A 156 6.54 18.51 -28.02
N THR A 157 6.98 17.28 -27.81
CA THR A 157 8.39 16.96 -27.55
C THR A 157 9.05 16.17 -28.68
N ASP A 158 8.24 15.61 -29.59
CA ASP A 158 8.72 14.82 -30.74
C ASP A 158 8.38 15.46 -32.11
N GLY A 159 7.66 16.58 -32.11
CA GLY A 159 7.36 17.37 -33.32
C GLY A 159 6.17 16.87 -34.10
N ASP A 160 5.30 16.04 -33.53
CA ASP A 160 4.08 15.53 -34.18
C ASP A 160 2.89 16.51 -34.13
N GLY A 161 3.06 17.64 -33.43
CA GLY A 161 2.06 18.69 -33.26
C GLY A 161 1.08 18.46 -32.09
N LYS A 162 1.23 17.37 -31.32
CA LYS A 162 0.42 17.05 -30.17
C LYS A 162 1.17 17.28 -28.86
N ALA A 163 0.42 17.49 -27.80
CA ALA A 163 0.97 17.50 -26.45
C ALA A 163 1.35 16.07 -26.02
N ASP A 164 2.55 15.86 -25.55
CA ASP A 164 3.04 14.57 -25.05
C ASP A 164 2.72 14.43 -23.57
N LEU A 165 1.65 13.73 -23.25
CA LEU A 165 1.32 13.36 -21.89
C LEU A 165 2.18 12.16 -21.45
N ALA A 166 3.19 12.39 -20.62
CA ALA A 166 3.90 11.31 -19.95
C ALA A 166 2.97 10.63 -18.96
N GLY A 167 2.44 9.48 -19.35
CA GLY A 167 1.31 8.84 -18.66
C GLY A 167 1.70 7.61 -17.85
N CYS A 168 1.18 6.45 -18.21
CA CYS A 168 1.27 5.23 -17.41
C CYS A 168 2.08 4.12 -18.08
N THR A 169 2.55 3.19 -17.26
CA THR A 169 2.99 1.88 -17.74
C THR A 169 1.79 1.11 -18.29
N PRO A 170 1.91 0.46 -19.47
CA PRO A 170 0.86 -0.40 -19.99
C PRO A 170 0.43 -1.48 -19.00
N GLY A 171 -0.87 -1.71 -18.88
CA GLY A 171 -1.46 -2.65 -17.92
C GLY A 171 -1.73 -2.09 -16.52
N TRP A 172 -1.40 -0.82 -16.27
CA TRP A 172 -1.82 -0.16 -15.03
C TRP A 172 -3.25 0.40 -15.14
N GLY A 173 -3.95 0.52 -14.01
CA GLY A 173 -5.31 1.07 -14.00
C GLY A 173 -5.41 2.52 -14.50
N CYS A 174 -4.37 3.32 -14.33
CA CYS A 174 -4.32 4.68 -14.86
C CYS A 174 -4.27 4.72 -16.40
N GLU A 175 -3.72 3.71 -17.05
CA GLU A 175 -3.78 3.61 -18.52
C GLU A 175 -5.23 3.57 -19.00
N GLU A 176 -6.06 2.69 -18.42
CA GLU A 176 -7.47 2.60 -18.78
C GLU A 176 -8.20 3.94 -18.61
N VAL A 177 -7.91 4.65 -17.51
CA VAL A 177 -8.54 5.94 -17.21
C VAL A 177 -8.09 7.03 -18.20
N ILE A 178 -6.77 7.15 -18.44
CA ILE A 178 -6.20 8.15 -19.36
C ILE A 178 -6.74 7.92 -20.77
N GLU A 179 -6.70 6.69 -21.28
CA GLU A 179 -7.21 6.35 -22.60
C GLU A 179 -8.68 6.67 -22.75
N HIS A 180 -9.49 6.34 -21.75
CA HIS A 180 -10.91 6.69 -21.72
C HIS A 180 -11.13 8.22 -21.73
N GLN A 181 -10.41 8.95 -20.89
CA GLN A 181 -10.55 10.40 -20.73
C GLN A 181 -10.10 11.17 -21.97
N LEU A 182 -9.01 10.78 -22.64
CA LEU A 182 -8.60 11.38 -23.89
C LEU A 182 -9.72 11.30 -24.96
N THR A 183 -10.45 10.19 -24.98
CA THR A 183 -11.60 10.02 -25.88
C THR A 183 -12.79 10.86 -25.41
N ALA A 184 -13.18 10.75 -24.14
CA ALA A 184 -14.34 11.44 -23.58
C ALA A 184 -14.19 12.98 -23.65
N TYR A 185 -12.98 13.48 -23.44
CA TYR A 185 -12.68 14.91 -23.50
C TYR A 185 -12.35 15.40 -24.92
N LYS A 186 -12.39 14.52 -25.94
CA LYS A 186 -12.04 14.83 -27.34
C LYS A 186 -10.64 15.45 -27.46
N LEU A 187 -9.65 14.81 -26.87
CA LEU A 187 -8.25 15.24 -26.86
C LEU A 187 -7.36 14.41 -27.78
N ARG A 188 -7.87 13.34 -28.41
CA ARG A 188 -7.06 12.42 -29.25
C ARG A 188 -6.35 13.09 -30.42
N ASP A 189 -6.90 14.20 -30.94
CA ASP A 189 -6.29 14.90 -32.06
C ASP A 189 -5.13 15.81 -31.62
N THR A 190 -5.08 16.18 -30.34
CA THR A 190 -4.14 17.18 -29.81
C THR A 190 -3.27 16.69 -28.67
N VAL A 191 -3.54 15.50 -28.10
CA VAL A 191 -2.76 14.91 -27.00
C VAL A 191 -2.40 13.48 -27.33
N SER A 192 -1.13 13.15 -27.22
CA SER A 192 -0.55 11.80 -27.30
C SER A 192 -0.31 11.26 -25.89
N HIS A 193 -0.84 10.07 -25.56
CA HIS A 193 -0.48 9.36 -24.33
C HIS A 193 0.83 8.62 -24.53
N LYS A 194 1.93 9.17 -24.01
CA LYS A 194 3.23 8.49 -24.03
C LYS A 194 3.24 7.45 -22.92
N GLN A 195 3.34 6.20 -23.33
CA GLN A 195 3.36 5.02 -22.46
C GLN A 195 4.76 4.40 -22.41
N GLY A 196 5.07 3.75 -21.31
CA GLY A 196 6.36 3.09 -21.10
C GLY A 196 6.62 2.79 -19.64
N THR A 197 7.83 2.39 -19.29
CA THR A 197 8.23 2.25 -17.89
C THR A 197 8.12 3.58 -17.19
N TYR A 198 7.22 3.69 -16.20
CA TYR A 198 6.88 4.96 -15.55
C TYR A 198 8.11 5.69 -14.98
N SER A 199 9.06 4.97 -14.38
CA SER A 199 10.28 5.58 -13.85
C SER A 199 11.13 6.27 -14.93
N ALA A 200 11.14 5.75 -16.18
CA ALA A 200 11.82 6.37 -17.30
C ALA A 200 11.07 7.62 -17.80
N LEU A 201 9.74 7.53 -17.92
CA LEU A 201 8.89 8.66 -18.31
C LEU A 201 9.07 9.83 -17.33
N ILE A 202 9.02 9.57 -16.03
CA ILE A 202 9.13 10.63 -15.03
C ILE A 202 10.55 11.19 -14.88
N ALA A 203 11.58 10.39 -15.18
CA ALA A 203 12.97 10.88 -15.25
C ALA A 203 13.14 11.88 -16.39
N ASP A 204 12.54 11.63 -17.58
CA ASP A 204 12.51 12.57 -18.69
C ASP A 204 11.75 13.85 -18.32
N VAL A 205 10.57 13.74 -17.72
CA VAL A 205 9.78 14.89 -17.22
C VAL A 205 10.61 15.77 -16.29
N ILE A 206 11.30 15.19 -15.32
CA ILE A 206 12.15 15.94 -14.38
C ILE A 206 13.34 16.59 -15.10
N SER A 207 13.95 15.90 -16.07
CA SER A 207 15.04 16.44 -16.87
C SER A 207 14.60 17.66 -17.68
N ARG A 208 13.45 17.59 -18.37
CA ARG A 208 12.85 18.69 -19.13
C ARG A 208 12.48 19.86 -18.23
N TYR A 209 11.83 19.59 -17.08
CA TYR A 209 11.52 20.62 -16.11
C TYR A 209 12.78 21.39 -15.67
N LYS A 210 13.87 20.67 -15.31
CA LYS A 210 15.14 21.27 -14.93
C LYS A 210 15.77 22.08 -16.05
N ALA A 211 15.55 21.71 -17.30
CA ALA A 211 15.97 22.47 -18.49
C ALA A 211 15.04 23.68 -18.79
N GLY A 212 14.03 23.93 -17.95
CA GLY A 212 13.08 25.03 -18.13
C GLY A 212 12.06 24.82 -19.25
N GLN A 213 11.91 23.59 -19.74
CA GLN A 213 10.97 23.20 -20.78
C GLN A 213 9.59 22.90 -20.15
N PRO A 214 8.48 23.14 -20.88
CA PRO A 214 7.16 22.73 -20.48
C PRO A 214 7.08 21.21 -20.31
N VAL A 215 6.31 20.77 -19.30
CA VAL A 215 6.05 19.35 -19.04
C VAL A 215 4.58 19.10 -18.81
N LEU A 216 4.07 17.96 -19.31
CA LEU A 216 2.73 17.46 -19.08
C LEU A 216 2.84 15.99 -18.68
N TYR A 217 2.35 15.65 -17.49
CA TYR A 217 2.51 14.29 -16.98
C TYR A 217 1.37 13.88 -16.03
N TYR A 218 1.22 12.57 -15.87
CA TYR A 218 0.39 11.94 -14.87
C TYR A 218 1.25 11.54 -13.66
N THR A 219 0.73 11.69 -12.44
CA THR A 219 1.31 11.15 -11.22
C THR A 219 0.26 10.92 -10.15
N TRP A 220 0.70 10.34 -9.04
CA TRP A 220 -0.15 10.08 -7.86
C TRP A 220 0.58 10.42 -6.56
N THR A 221 -0.18 10.44 -5.47
CA THR A 221 0.32 10.44 -4.09
C THR A 221 -0.22 9.20 -3.37
N PRO A 222 0.56 8.56 -2.49
CA PRO A 222 1.94 8.84 -2.10
C PRO A 222 2.96 8.37 -3.16
N TYR A 223 3.77 9.29 -3.64
CA TYR A 223 4.91 8.98 -4.52
C TYR A 223 5.98 10.07 -4.43
N TRP A 224 7.24 9.72 -4.59
CA TRP A 224 8.38 10.63 -4.40
C TRP A 224 8.41 11.83 -5.35
N VAL A 225 7.78 11.72 -6.51
CA VAL A 225 7.74 12.78 -7.53
C VAL A 225 7.21 14.09 -6.97
N SER A 226 6.18 14.05 -6.13
CA SER A 226 5.62 15.24 -5.48
C SER A 226 6.57 15.92 -4.47
N GLY A 227 7.66 15.25 -4.09
CA GLY A 227 8.74 15.83 -3.30
C GLY A 227 9.82 16.51 -4.15
N VAL A 228 9.88 16.20 -5.45
CA VAL A 228 10.84 16.77 -6.42
C VAL A 228 10.19 17.85 -7.28
N LEU A 229 8.99 17.59 -7.76
CA LEU A 229 8.12 18.53 -8.47
C LEU A 229 6.95 18.87 -7.54
N VAL A 230 7.14 19.88 -6.71
CA VAL A 230 6.22 20.20 -5.60
C VAL A 230 4.96 20.89 -6.14
N PRO A 231 3.76 20.30 -5.97
CA PRO A 231 2.51 20.92 -6.39
C PRO A 231 2.29 22.26 -5.71
N GLY A 232 1.85 23.25 -6.50
CA GLY A 232 1.65 24.63 -6.06
C GLY A 232 2.90 25.51 -6.11
N LYS A 233 4.10 24.91 -6.11
CA LYS A 233 5.39 25.60 -6.23
C LYS A 233 6.01 25.42 -7.61
N ASP A 234 6.22 24.19 -8.00
CA ASP A 234 6.93 23.82 -9.24
C ASP A 234 5.95 23.44 -10.34
N VAL A 235 4.86 22.78 -9.98
CA VAL A 235 3.83 22.26 -10.87
C VAL A 235 2.43 22.54 -10.32
N VAL A 236 1.41 22.38 -11.17
CA VAL A 236 0.00 22.53 -10.79
C VAL A 236 -0.81 21.35 -11.29
N TRP A 237 -1.79 20.94 -10.47
CA TRP A 237 -2.80 19.97 -10.88
C TRP A 237 -3.73 20.59 -11.89
N LEU A 238 -4.00 19.89 -13.00
CA LEU A 238 -5.02 20.27 -13.97
C LEU A 238 -6.37 19.67 -13.56
N GLU A 239 -7.41 20.50 -13.57
CA GLU A 239 -8.78 20.03 -13.51
C GLU A 239 -9.16 19.33 -14.82
N VAL A 240 -10.22 18.53 -14.79
CA VAL A 240 -10.81 17.92 -15.99
C VAL A 240 -12.13 18.63 -16.36
N PRO A 241 -12.59 18.55 -17.61
CA PRO A 241 -13.86 19.17 -18.02
C PRO A 241 -15.08 18.64 -17.25
N PHE A 242 -15.08 17.36 -16.93
CA PHE A 242 -16.12 16.66 -16.17
C PHE A 242 -15.60 15.30 -15.72
N SER A 243 -16.18 14.74 -14.66
CA SER A 243 -15.87 13.38 -14.21
C SER A 243 -16.19 12.35 -15.31
N SER A 244 -15.23 11.52 -15.69
CA SER A 244 -15.42 10.45 -16.67
C SER A 244 -14.48 9.28 -16.36
N GLN A 245 -15.08 8.13 -16.07
CA GLN A 245 -14.36 6.92 -15.65
C GLN A 245 -14.77 5.73 -16.51
N PRO A 246 -13.84 4.79 -16.81
CA PRO A 246 -14.14 3.58 -17.56
C PRO A 246 -14.77 2.48 -16.70
N GLY A 247 -15.35 1.48 -17.36
CA GLY A 247 -15.71 0.16 -16.80
C GLY A 247 -16.59 0.24 -15.56
N GLU A 248 -16.19 -0.45 -14.49
CA GLU A 248 -16.96 -0.55 -13.24
C GLU A 248 -17.13 0.80 -12.53
N ASN A 249 -16.28 1.78 -12.84
CA ASN A 249 -16.36 3.12 -12.28
C ASN A 249 -17.14 4.10 -13.17
N ALA A 250 -17.76 3.64 -14.27
CA ALA A 250 -18.54 4.48 -15.17
C ALA A 250 -19.63 5.25 -14.40
N GLY A 251 -19.69 6.57 -14.64
CA GLY A 251 -20.63 7.45 -13.96
C GLY A 251 -20.23 7.89 -12.54
N ALA A 252 -19.13 7.37 -11.99
CA ALA A 252 -18.63 7.81 -10.69
C ALA A 252 -18.07 9.24 -10.75
N SER A 253 -18.36 10.04 -9.73
CA SER A 253 -17.79 11.38 -9.57
C SER A 253 -16.31 11.29 -9.12
N THR A 254 -15.48 12.14 -9.73
CA THR A 254 -14.07 12.32 -9.33
C THR A 254 -13.84 13.65 -8.59
N LYS A 255 -14.94 14.41 -8.33
CA LYS A 255 -14.86 15.67 -7.58
C LYS A 255 -14.44 15.45 -6.14
N LEU A 256 -13.50 16.25 -5.72
CA LEU A 256 -13.08 16.33 -4.32
C LEU A 256 -14.06 17.16 -3.47
N PRO A 257 -14.04 17.05 -2.14
CA PRO A 257 -14.91 17.84 -1.25
C PRO A 257 -14.78 19.37 -1.42
N ASN A 258 -13.64 19.85 -1.89
CA ASN A 258 -13.39 21.26 -2.19
C ASN A 258 -13.92 21.72 -3.56
N GLY A 259 -14.63 20.85 -4.29
CA GLY A 259 -15.20 21.10 -5.60
C GLY A 259 -14.26 20.92 -6.79
N LYS A 260 -12.96 20.70 -6.55
CA LYS A 260 -11.98 20.44 -7.61
C LYS A 260 -12.18 19.04 -8.19
N ASP A 261 -11.96 18.88 -9.49
CA ASP A 261 -12.03 17.60 -10.19
C ASP A 261 -10.75 17.35 -10.97
N TYR A 262 -9.93 16.43 -10.52
CA TYR A 262 -8.67 16.06 -11.16
C TYR A 262 -8.79 14.80 -12.02
N GLY A 263 -10.02 14.34 -12.29
CA GLY A 263 -10.30 13.23 -13.20
C GLY A 263 -10.09 11.85 -12.64
N PHE A 264 -9.65 11.70 -11.40
CA PHE A 264 -9.43 10.42 -10.76
C PHE A 264 -10.09 10.40 -9.38
N GLN A 265 -10.71 9.27 -9.04
CA GLN A 265 -11.25 9.09 -7.70
C GLN A 265 -10.11 9.04 -6.67
N VAL A 266 -10.37 9.52 -5.46
CA VAL A 266 -9.46 9.30 -4.34
C VAL A 266 -9.40 7.80 -4.06
N ASN A 267 -8.19 7.24 -4.06
CA ASN A 267 -7.98 5.84 -3.84
C ASN A 267 -7.60 5.53 -2.40
N LYS A 268 -7.97 4.32 -1.97
CA LYS A 268 -7.36 3.62 -0.86
C LYS A 268 -6.61 2.41 -1.37
N GLN A 269 -5.57 2.02 -0.69
CA GLN A 269 -4.93 0.73 -0.91
C GLN A 269 -5.54 -0.31 0.03
N GLN A 270 -5.76 -1.50 -0.48
CA GLN A 270 -6.25 -2.66 0.27
C GLN A 270 -5.34 -3.86 -0.01
N ILE A 271 -5.24 -4.74 0.96
CA ILE A 271 -4.64 -6.06 0.73
C ILE A 271 -5.69 -6.92 0.04
N VAL A 272 -5.43 -7.31 -1.21
CA VAL A 272 -6.23 -8.31 -1.91
C VAL A 272 -5.58 -9.67 -1.74
N ALA A 273 -6.36 -10.69 -1.40
CA ALA A 273 -5.86 -12.04 -1.14
C ALA A 273 -6.76 -13.10 -1.75
N ASN A 274 -6.25 -14.33 -1.89
CA ASN A 274 -7.04 -15.48 -2.27
C ASN A 274 -8.12 -15.76 -1.21
N LYS A 275 -9.38 -15.86 -1.63
CA LYS A 275 -10.51 -16.03 -0.71
C LYS A 275 -10.48 -17.37 0.02
N ALA A 276 -10.14 -18.46 -0.69
CA ALA A 276 -10.08 -19.78 -0.07
C ALA A 276 -8.95 -19.85 0.97
N PHE A 277 -7.80 -19.21 0.69
CA PHE A 277 -6.72 -19.08 1.67
C PHE A 277 -7.20 -18.37 2.94
N VAL A 278 -7.87 -17.22 2.82
CA VAL A 278 -8.36 -16.46 3.97
C VAL A 278 -9.45 -17.22 4.75
N GLN A 279 -10.28 -18.01 4.06
CA GLN A 279 -11.26 -18.87 4.72
C GLN A 279 -10.62 -20.02 5.52
N ALA A 280 -9.52 -20.58 5.00
CA ALA A 280 -8.75 -21.61 5.71
C ALA A 280 -7.86 -21.03 6.83
N HIS A 281 -7.51 -19.73 6.75
CA HIS A 281 -6.64 -19.02 7.68
C HIS A 281 -7.29 -17.71 8.14
N PRO A 282 -8.26 -17.78 9.08
CA PRO A 282 -8.98 -16.59 9.58
C PRO A 282 -8.05 -15.53 10.20
N ASP A 283 -6.95 -15.96 10.82
CA ASP A 283 -5.90 -15.13 11.37
C ASP A 283 -5.27 -14.22 10.31
N ALA A 284 -4.94 -14.75 9.12
CA ALA A 284 -4.45 -13.95 8.00
C ALA A 284 -5.53 -12.98 7.50
N GLY A 285 -6.80 -13.39 7.50
CA GLY A 285 -7.93 -12.53 7.13
C GLY A 285 -8.11 -11.34 8.06
N VAL A 286 -7.99 -11.54 9.36
CA VAL A 286 -7.98 -10.46 10.37
C VAL A 286 -6.79 -9.56 10.18
N LEU A 287 -5.58 -10.12 10.04
CA LEU A 287 -4.37 -9.36 9.78
C LEU A 287 -4.53 -8.44 8.56
N PHE A 288 -4.96 -8.98 7.41
CA PHE A 288 -5.16 -8.21 6.17
C PHE A 288 -6.23 -7.12 6.29
N THR A 289 -7.19 -7.29 7.19
CA THR A 289 -8.26 -6.31 7.43
C THR A 289 -7.79 -5.15 8.30
N GLU A 290 -6.95 -5.42 9.28
CA GLU A 290 -6.60 -4.45 10.33
C GLU A 290 -5.32 -3.67 10.06
N MET A 291 -4.39 -4.24 9.28
CA MET A 291 -3.13 -3.57 8.97
C MET A 291 -3.35 -2.22 8.30
N LYS A 292 -2.63 -1.20 8.80
CA LYS A 292 -2.66 0.17 8.27
C LYS A 292 -1.26 0.78 8.26
N VAL A 293 -0.90 1.39 7.14
CA VAL A 293 0.30 2.19 7.00
C VAL A 293 -0.11 3.59 6.55
N SER A 294 0.36 4.62 7.26
CA SER A 294 -0.01 5.98 6.92
C SER A 294 0.57 6.40 5.56
N VAL A 295 -0.16 7.27 4.85
CA VAL A 295 0.33 7.85 3.58
C VAL A 295 1.64 8.63 3.80
N ASN A 296 1.83 9.21 4.99
CA ASN A 296 3.06 9.94 5.32
C ASN A 296 4.26 9.00 5.47
N ASP A 297 4.09 7.83 6.07
CA ASP A 297 5.16 6.83 6.18
C ASP A 297 5.55 6.29 4.81
N ILE A 298 4.57 6.06 3.94
CA ILE A 298 4.82 5.63 2.55
C ILE A 298 5.57 6.72 1.79
N ASN A 299 5.17 8.00 1.91
CA ASN A 299 5.88 9.12 1.29
C ASN A 299 7.33 9.25 1.79
N ALA A 300 7.54 9.14 3.12
CA ALA A 300 8.87 9.19 3.70
C ALA A 300 9.76 8.05 3.19
N GLN A 301 9.21 6.84 3.07
CA GLN A 301 9.90 5.70 2.49
C GLN A 301 10.25 5.92 1.02
N ASN A 302 9.29 6.39 0.23
CA ASN A 302 9.48 6.65 -1.20
C ASN A 302 10.59 7.69 -1.44
N LEU A 303 10.66 8.71 -0.59
CA LEU A 303 11.72 9.72 -0.64
C LEU A 303 13.11 9.12 -0.36
N ARG A 304 13.24 8.24 0.65
CA ARG A 304 14.49 7.53 0.92
C ARG A 304 14.95 6.70 -0.27
N MET A 305 14.03 5.99 -0.90
CA MET A 305 14.33 5.19 -2.09
C MET A 305 14.79 6.06 -3.26
N ASN A 306 14.17 7.22 -3.48
CA ASN A 306 14.61 8.18 -4.48
C ASN A 306 16.00 8.77 -4.17
N GLN A 307 16.37 8.88 -2.88
CA GLN A 307 17.68 9.32 -2.42
C GLN A 307 18.77 8.23 -2.50
N GLY A 308 18.43 7.03 -2.97
CA GLY A 308 19.37 5.94 -3.22
C GLY A 308 19.24 4.72 -2.28
N GLU A 309 18.47 4.81 -1.18
CA GLU A 309 18.27 3.69 -0.24
C GLU A 309 17.17 2.73 -0.77
N LYS A 310 17.43 2.06 -1.90
CA LYS A 310 16.46 1.24 -2.62
C LYS A 310 16.82 -0.24 -2.78
N SER A 311 17.97 -0.66 -2.24
CA SER A 311 18.34 -2.07 -2.26
C SER A 311 17.39 -2.91 -1.39
N SER A 312 17.35 -4.22 -1.62
CA SER A 312 16.58 -5.15 -0.79
C SER A 312 16.93 -5.00 0.69
N ALA A 313 18.22 -4.91 1.01
CA ALA A 313 18.71 -4.73 2.37
C ALA A 313 18.28 -3.40 3.00
N ASP A 314 18.27 -2.30 2.21
CA ASP A 314 17.78 -1.00 2.68
C ASP A 314 16.30 -1.08 3.06
N ILE A 315 15.48 -1.67 2.17
CA ILE A 315 14.04 -1.79 2.42
C ILE A 315 13.77 -2.67 3.64
N ASP A 316 14.49 -3.79 3.84
CA ASP A 316 14.35 -4.64 5.03
C ASP A 316 14.74 -3.89 6.32
N ARG A 317 15.79 -3.08 6.27
CA ARG A 317 16.19 -2.20 7.38
C ARG A 317 15.11 -1.18 7.70
N HIS A 318 14.51 -0.55 6.67
CA HIS A 318 13.44 0.44 6.84
C HIS A 318 12.17 -0.19 7.39
N VAL A 319 11.79 -1.38 6.92
CA VAL A 319 10.65 -2.14 7.44
C VAL A 319 10.85 -2.46 8.93
N SER A 320 12.04 -2.97 9.30
CA SER A 320 12.37 -3.27 10.69
C SER A 320 12.34 -2.03 11.59
N ALA A 321 12.85 -0.89 11.07
CA ALA A 321 12.82 0.37 11.79
C ALA A 321 11.38 0.90 11.96
N TRP A 322 10.55 0.77 10.93
CA TRP A 322 9.14 1.17 10.99
C TRP A 322 8.35 0.32 11.97
N ILE A 323 8.52 -1.01 11.94
CA ILE A 323 7.89 -1.94 12.90
C ILE A 323 8.27 -1.55 14.32
N LYS A 324 9.56 -1.33 14.60
CA LYS A 324 10.03 -0.89 15.91
C LYS A 324 9.41 0.42 16.38
N ALA A 325 9.27 1.39 15.47
CA ALA A 325 8.64 2.69 15.77
C ALA A 325 7.14 2.57 16.01
N ASN A 326 6.49 1.55 15.43
CA ASN A 326 5.05 1.29 15.53
C ASN A 326 4.74 0.01 16.31
N GLN A 327 5.64 -0.43 17.21
CA GLN A 327 5.60 -1.75 17.85
C GLN A 327 4.25 -2.06 18.50
N LYS A 328 3.69 -1.11 19.24
CA LYS A 328 2.39 -1.31 19.93
C LYS A 328 1.26 -1.64 18.95
N THR A 329 1.19 -0.93 17.83
CA THR A 329 0.17 -1.15 16.80
C THR A 329 0.40 -2.48 16.11
N TYR A 330 1.65 -2.77 15.76
CA TYR A 330 2.06 -4.01 15.13
C TYR A 330 1.74 -5.24 16.00
N ASP A 331 2.08 -5.18 17.29
CA ASP A 331 1.76 -6.25 18.25
C ASP A 331 0.25 -6.44 18.43
N GLY A 332 -0.53 -5.35 18.36
CA GLY A 332 -1.99 -5.39 18.36
C GLY A 332 -2.52 -6.22 17.19
N TRP A 333 -2.09 -5.95 15.96
CA TRP A 333 -2.49 -6.74 14.78
C TRP A 333 -2.17 -8.23 14.93
N LEU A 334 -0.99 -8.55 15.46
CA LEU A 334 -0.59 -9.95 15.69
C LEU A 334 -1.42 -10.61 16.79
N ALA A 335 -1.80 -9.88 17.83
CA ALA A 335 -2.62 -10.40 18.91
C ALA A 335 -4.04 -10.72 18.40
N ASP A 336 -4.66 -9.79 17.65
CA ASP A 336 -5.99 -9.96 17.08
C ASP A 336 -6.04 -11.10 16.05
N ALA A 337 -4.99 -11.19 15.20
CA ALA A 337 -4.83 -12.31 14.28
C ALA A 337 -4.75 -13.67 15.03
N ARG A 338 -3.90 -13.78 16.08
CA ARG A 338 -3.80 -15.01 16.88
C ARG A 338 -5.12 -15.38 17.56
N ALA A 339 -5.86 -14.39 18.04
CA ALA A 339 -7.17 -14.62 18.65
C ALA A 339 -8.21 -15.15 17.64
N ALA A 340 -8.07 -14.83 16.36
CA ALA A 340 -8.92 -15.35 15.30
C ALA A 340 -8.59 -16.80 14.90
N ALA A 341 -7.37 -17.24 15.07
CA ALA A 341 -6.96 -18.62 14.75
C ALA A 341 -7.55 -19.68 15.69
N GLY A 342 -8.00 -19.29 16.88
CA GLY A 342 -8.60 -20.19 17.88
C GLY A 342 -10.13 -20.33 17.78
N LYS A 343 -10.73 -19.71 16.78
CA LYS A 343 -12.19 -19.74 16.54
C LYS A 343 -12.51 -20.60 15.33
#